data_40b2f2b7e72b4ff9688a8162535f4581
#
_entry.id   40b2f2b7e72b4ff9688a8162535f4581
#
_cell.length_a   1.000
_cell.length_b   1.000
_cell.length_c   1.000
_cell.angle_alpha   90.00
_cell.angle_beta   90.00
_cell.angle_gamma   90.00
#
_symmetry.space_group_name_H-M   'P 1'
#
loop_
_entity.id
_entity.type
_entity.pdbx_description
1 polymer ?
#
loop_
_entity_poly.entity_id
_entity_poly.type
_entity_poly.pdbx_seq_one_letter_code
_entity_poly.pdbx_strand_id
1 'polypeptide(L)'
;MGFNCGIVGLPNVGKSTLFNALTQTAAAQAANYPFCTIEPNVGRVAVPDRRLDELTRVGKSQKTVPTSLEFVDIAGLVRGASRGEGLGNQFLANIREVDAIVHVLRCFEDGDITHVEGSVDPIRDAETVETELMLADLDSLEKRLGTAQKKAKNGDKESAAFVALAEPIVAALTEGKPARTAVPKGQEEAAARLQLMTTKPVLYVCNVEEGSAATGNAHSARVFERAAAEGAKAVVVSAAIEAEISQMAADDRAEFLESLGLEDSGLDRIIRAGYELLGLITYFTCGPKEARAWTITRGTKAPQAAAVIHNDFERGFIACETIAYEDYVALGGEQGAKEAGKMRVEGKEYVVKDGDVLLFRFNV
;
A
#
# COMPACT_ATOMS: atom_id res chain seq x y z
N MET A 1 -9.34 2.39 10.55
CA MET A 1 -9.00 1.24 9.71
C MET A 1 -7.60 1.49 9.20
N GLY A 2 -6.66 0.55 9.36
CA GLY A 2 -5.33 0.62 8.76
C GLY A 2 -5.42 0.15 7.32
N PHE A 3 -4.52 0.63 6.47
CA PHE A 3 -4.30 0.09 5.12
C PHE A 3 -3.14 -0.88 5.19
N ASN A 4 -3.28 -2.05 4.58
CA ASN A 4 -2.29 -3.11 4.66
C ASN A 4 -1.88 -3.66 3.29
N CYS A 5 -0.59 -3.96 3.17
CA CYS A 5 0.01 -4.56 2.00
C CYS A 5 0.53 -5.96 2.34
N GLY A 6 0.13 -6.96 1.58
CA GLY A 6 0.66 -8.33 1.73
C GLY A 6 1.94 -8.51 0.91
N ILE A 7 3.03 -8.89 1.57
CA ILE A 7 4.29 -9.21 0.88
C ILE A 7 4.25 -10.67 0.45
N VAL A 8 4.33 -10.90 -0.85
CA VAL A 8 4.32 -12.23 -1.46
C VAL A 8 5.55 -12.44 -2.33
N GLY A 9 5.88 -13.68 -2.62
CA GLY A 9 6.97 -14.06 -3.53
C GLY A 9 7.32 -15.53 -3.37
N LEU A 10 8.03 -16.08 -4.34
CA LEU A 10 8.56 -17.43 -4.29
C LEU A 10 9.61 -17.56 -3.18
N PRO A 11 9.96 -18.79 -2.77
CA PRO A 11 11.08 -18.99 -1.85
C PRO A 11 12.40 -18.42 -2.41
N ASN A 12 13.25 -17.92 -1.50
CA ASN A 12 14.61 -17.44 -1.81
C ASN A 12 14.69 -16.20 -2.73
N VAL A 13 13.63 -15.37 -2.78
CA VAL A 13 13.63 -14.11 -3.52
C VAL A 13 14.08 -12.89 -2.67
N GLY A 14 14.39 -13.11 -1.38
CA GLY A 14 14.75 -12.04 -0.45
C GLY A 14 13.56 -11.46 0.36
N LYS A 15 12.38 -12.09 0.28
CA LYS A 15 11.16 -11.63 0.96
C LYS A 15 11.35 -11.46 2.47
N SER A 16 11.86 -12.49 3.16
CA SER A 16 12.06 -12.45 4.62
C SER A 16 13.13 -11.44 5.03
N THR A 17 14.19 -11.27 4.23
CA THR A 17 15.22 -10.25 4.48
C THR A 17 14.60 -8.86 4.41
N LEU A 18 13.79 -8.59 3.40
CA LEU A 18 13.11 -7.32 3.21
C LEU A 18 12.10 -7.06 4.35
N PHE A 19 11.31 -8.07 4.73
CA PHE A 19 10.35 -7.95 5.82
C PHE A 19 11.04 -7.72 7.18
N ASN A 20 12.16 -8.39 7.44
CA ASN A 20 12.96 -8.17 8.65
C ASN A 20 13.53 -6.74 8.70
N ALA A 21 14.03 -6.21 7.58
CA ALA A 21 14.48 -4.83 7.51
C ALA A 21 13.33 -3.83 7.77
N LEU A 22 12.14 -4.07 7.23
CA LEU A 22 10.93 -3.30 7.53
C LEU A 22 10.58 -3.33 9.02
N THR A 23 10.58 -4.51 9.65
CA THR A 23 10.23 -4.66 11.07
C THR A 23 11.29 -4.08 12.00
N GLN A 24 12.57 -4.16 11.66
CA GLN A 24 13.65 -3.50 12.40
C GLN A 24 13.54 -1.98 12.32
N THR A 25 13.25 -1.44 11.15
CA THR A 25 12.97 -0.01 10.96
C THR A 25 11.73 0.41 11.78
N ALA A 26 10.67 -0.37 11.77
CA ALA A 26 9.48 -0.14 12.59
C ALA A 26 9.80 -0.15 14.10
N ALA A 27 10.62 -1.09 14.58
CA ALA A 27 11.04 -1.18 15.98
C ALA A 27 11.89 0.03 16.41
N ALA A 28 12.82 0.48 15.56
CA ALA A 28 13.60 1.68 15.81
C ALA A 28 12.71 2.94 15.85
N GLN A 29 11.71 3.03 15.02
CA GLN A 29 10.72 4.11 15.03
C GLN A 29 9.78 4.03 16.23
N ALA A 30 9.44 2.83 16.72
CA ALA A 30 8.58 2.62 17.89
C ALA A 30 9.17 3.23 19.17
N ALA A 31 10.48 3.29 19.30
CA ALA A 31 11.15 3.98 20.40
C ALA A 31 10.82 5.49 20.42
N ASN A 32 10.51 6.07 19.27
CA ASN A 32 10.17 7.48 19.11
C ASN A 32 8.67 7.76 18.99
N TYR A 33 7.86 6.73 18.63
CA TYR A 33 6.42 6.87 18.37
C TYR A 33 5.60 5.79 19.08
N PRO A 34 4.67 6.13 19.99
CA PRO A 34 4.00 5.18 20.89
C PRO A 34 2.98 4.22 20.26
N PHE A 35 2.80 4.22 18.94
CA PHE A 35 1.78 3.43 18.23
C PHE A 35 2.33 2.36 17.28
N CYS A 36 3.65 2.10 17.30
CA CYS A 36 4.23 0.99 16.52
C CYS A 36 4.14 -0.30 17.34
N THR A 37 3.25 -1.19 16.96
CA THR A 37 3.13 -2.55 17.52
C THR A 37 3.81 -3.53 16.57
N ILE A 38 4.61 -4.44 17.11
CA ILE A 38 5.17 -5.57 16.37
C ILE A 38 4.30 -6.79 16.70
N GLU A 39 3.48 -7.19 15.75
CA GLU A 39 2.79 -8.48 15.81
C GLU A 39 3.56 -9.49 14.93
N PRO A 40 3.52 -10.80 15.23
CA PRO A 40 4.12 -11.80 14.36
C PRO A 40 3.59 -11.62 12.93
N ASN A 41 4.50 -11.51 11.96
CA ASN A 41 4.21 -11.32 10.53
C ASN A 41 3.50 -10.01 10.14
N VAL A 42 3.41 -9.00 11.03
CA VAL A 42 2.88 -7.67 10.72
C VAL A 42 3.90 -6.60 11.11
N GLY A 43 4.35 -5.84 10.14
CA GLY A 43 5.23 -4.67 10.34
C GLY A 43 4.47 -3.38 10.07
N ARG A 44 4.34 -2.51 11.08
CA ARG A 44 3.76 -1.18 10.91
C ARG A 44 4.88 -0.16 10.82
N VAL A 45 5.03 0.48 9.68
CA VAL A 45 6.10 1.44 9.39
C VAL A 45 5.54 2.83 9.16
N ALA A 46 6.28 3.85 9.61
CA ALA A 46 5.91 5.24 9.34
C ALA A 46 6.05 5.54 7.85
N VAL A 47 5.11 6.31 7.31
CA VAL A 47 5.19 6.81 5.94
C VAL A 47 6.10 8.04 5.93
N PRO A 48 7.24 8.01 5.20
CA PRO A 48 8.16 9.14 5.13
C PRO A 48 7.49 10.33 4.43
N ASP A 49 7.39 11.46 5.12
CA ASP A 49 6.83 12.68 4.57
C ASP A 49 7.54 13.92 5.14
N ARG A 50 8.43 14.52 4.34
CA ARG A 50 9.21 15.72 4.72
C ARG A 50 8.34 16.92 5.07
N ARG A 51 7.09 16.96 4.55
CA ARG A 51 6.13 18.04 4.85
C ARG A 51 5.77 18.08 6.33
N LEU A 52 5.69 16.91 6.98
CA LEU A 52 5.36 16.82 8.41
C LEU A 52 6.45 17.44 9.29
N ASP A 53 7.73 17.23 8.95
CA ASP A 53 8.87 17.80 9.69
C ASP A 53 8.87 19.34 9.58
N GLU A 54 8.59 19.85 8.36
CA GLU A 54 8.48 21.30 8.16
C GLU A 54 7.29 21.90 8.91
N LEU A 55 6.14 21.24 8.90
CA LEU A 55 4.96 21.67 9.68
C LEU A 55 5.26 21.67 11.18
N THR A 56 5.98 20.64 11.68
CA THR A 56 6.42 20.59 13.07
C THR A 56 7.29 21.79 13.44
N ARG A 57 8.24 22.13 12.58
CA ARG A 57 9.16 23.27 12.76
C ARG A 57 8.40 24.61 12.74
N VAL A 58 7.55 24.83 11.73
CA VAL A 58 6.81 26.09 11.56
C VAL A 58 5.75 26.26 12.64
N GLY A 59 5.01 25.20 12.96
CA GLY A 59 3.97 25.17 14.00
C GLY A 59 4.54 25.14 15.42
N LYS A 60 5.86 25.00 15.57
CA LYS A 60 6.57 24.83 16.86
C LYS A 60 5.95 23.73 17.71
N SER A 61 5.56 22.64 17.06
CA SER A 61 4.91 21.51 17.70
C SER A 61 5.88 20.73 18.57
N GLN A 62 5.42 20.28 19.74
CA GLN A 62 6.22 19.50 20.68
C GLN A 62 6.45 18.05 20.22
N LYS A 63 5.56 17.54 19.37
CA LYS A 63 5.62 16.16 18.85
C LYS A 63 5.35 16.14 17.36
N THR A 64 6.05 15.24 16.67
CA THR A 64 5.80 14.86 15.27
C THR A 64 5.18 13.47 15.25
N VAL A 65 4.02 13.30 14.62
CA VAL A 65 3.32 12.01 14.58
C VAL A 65 3.04 11.65 13.12
N PRO A 66 3.87 10.80 12.50
CA PRO A 66 3.65 10.34 11.14
C PRO A 66 2.44 9.41 11.04
N THR A 67 1.90 9.28 9.85
CA THR A 67 1.01 8.17 9.53
C THR A 67 1.78 6.89 9.28
N SER A 68 1.10 5.75 9.26
CA SER A 68 1.74 4.44 9.07
C SER A 68 1.02 3.59 8.04
N LEU A 69 1.79 2.72 7.40
CA LEU A 69 1.32 1.64 6.53
C LEU A 69 1.69 0.30 7.16
N GLU A 70 0.79 -0.67 7.06
CA GLU A 70 1.04 -2.03 7.54
C GLU A 70 1.50 -2.92 6.40
N PHE A 71 2.53 -3.73 6.68
CA PHE A 71 3.00 -4.78 5.80
C PHE A 71 2.82 -6.13 6.50
N VAL A 72 2.22 -7.07 5.79
CA VAL A 72 1.97 -8.44 6.30
C VAL A 72 2.88 -9.40 5.53
N ASP A 73 3.76 -10.12 6.24
CA ASP A 73 4.55 -11.19 5.63
C ASP A 73 3.65 -12.40 5.39
N ILE A 74 3.38 -12.66 4.14
CA ILE A 74 2.61 -13.82 3.72
C ILE A 74 3.58 -14.91 3.29
N ALA A 75 3.52 -16.07 3.96
CA ALA A 75 4.42 -17.20 3.71
C ALA A 75 4.50 -17.52 2.21
N GLY A 76 5.70 -17.90 1.74
CA GLY A 76 5.96 -18.09 0.31
C GLY A 76 5.01 -19.08 -0.35
N LEU A 77 4.54 -18.73 -1.55
CA LEU A 77 3.73 -19.58 -2.40
C LEU A 77 4.61 -20.67 -3.03
N VAL A 78 4.12 -21.90 -3.02
CA VAL A 78 4.62 -22.99 -3.87
C VAL A 78 3.54 -23.38 -4.89
N ARG A 79 3.95 -23.86 -6.05
CA ARG A 79 3.02 -24.39 -7.06
C ARG A 79 2.05 -25.40 -6.46
N GLY A 80 0.77 -25.31 -6.85
CA GLY A 80 -0.29 -26.19 -6.36
C GLY A 80 -1.00 -25.70 -5.08
N ALA A 81 -0.71 -24.50 -4.61
CA ALA A 81 -1.38 -23.91 -3.43
C ALA A 81 -2.91 -23.78 -3.63
N SER A 82 -3.35 -23.53 -4.85
CA SER A 82 -4.77 -23.44 -5.23
C SER A 82 -5.52 -24.77 -5.11
N ARG A 83 -4.81 -25.92 -5.13
CA ARG A 83 -5.41 -27.27 -5.05
C ARG A 83 -5.71 -27.75 -3.63
N GLY A 84 -5.46 -26.95 -2.61
CA GLY A 84 -6.18 -27.04 -1.34
C GLY A 84 -5.61 -27.99 -0.28
N GLU A 85 -4.31 -28.28 -0.23
CA GLU A 85 -3.75 -29.00 0.90
C GLU A 85 -2.89 -28.11 1.81
N GLY A 86 -3.27 -27.96 3.08
CA GLY A 86 -2.44 -27.42 4.14
C GLY A 86 -2.10 -25.93 4.05
N LEU A 87 -0.81 -25.58 3.95
CA LEU A 87 -0.26 -24.23 3.98
C LEU A 87 -0.75 -23.33 2.85
N GLY A 88 -1.15 -23.89 1.68
CA GLY A 88 -1.66 -23.12 0.55
C GLY A 88 -2.97 -22.41 0.86
N ASN A 89 -3.89 -23.03 1.59
CA ASN A 89 -5.16 -22.41 1.98
C ASN A 89 -4.95 -21.23 2.93
N GLN A 90 -4.02 -21.34 3.86
CA GLN A 90 -3.69 -20.26 4.79
C GLN A 90 -3.05 -19.08 4.05
N PHE A 91 -2.16 -19.35 3.10
CA PHE A 91 -1.58 -18.34 2.22
C PHE A 91 -2.66 -17.55 1.46
N LEU A 92 -3.60 -18.24 0.80
CA LEU A 92 -4.68 -17.59 0.06
C LEU A 92 -5.63 -16.82 0.98
N ALA A 93 -5.88 -17.30 2.21
CA ALA A 93 -6.68 -16.57 3.20
C ALA A 93 -6.02 -15.25 3.58
N ASN A 94 -4.73 -15.25 3.88
CA ASN A 94 -3.97 -14.05 4.24
C ASN A 94 -3.97 -13.01 3.09
N ILE A 95 -3.84 -13.46 1.82
CA ILE A 95 -3.93 -12.53 0.67
C ILE A 95 -5.33 -11.91 0.55
N ARG A 96 -6.40 -12.62 0.91
CA ARG A 96 -7.76 -12.05 0.87
C ARG A 96 -7.94 -10.90 1.86
N GLU A 97 -7.22 -10.88 2.95
CA GLU A 97 -7.36 -9.89 4.03
C GLU A 97 -6.60 -8.58 3.77
N VAL A 98 -5.60 -8.58 2.88
CA VAL A 98 -4.81 -7.38 2.58
C VAL A 98 -5.45 -6.52 1.48
N ASP A 99 -5.10 -5.21 1.44
CA ASP A 99 -5.65 -4.25 0.48
C ASP A 99 -4.87 -4.20 -0.83
N ALA A 100 -3.56 -4.50 -0.79
CA ALA A 100 -2.67 -4.54 -1.96
C ALA A 100 -1.66 -5.67 -1.83
N ILE A 101 -1.10 -6.10 -2.96
CA ILE A 101 -0.07 -7.13 -3.06
C ILE A 101 1.27 -6.47 -3.38
N VAL A 102 2.27 -6.69 -2.52
CA VAL A 102 3.68 -6.36 -2.77
C VAL A 102 4.39 -7.63 -3.20
N HIS A 103 4.61 -7.76 -4.49
CA HIS A 103 5.17 -8.97 -5.08
C HIS A 103 6.69 -8.84 -5.24
N VAL A 104 7.44 -9.51 -4.38
CA VAL A 104 8.91 -9.54 -4.40
C VAL A 104 9.39 -10.54 -5.44
N LEU A 105 10.19 -10.06 -6.39
CA LEU A 105 10.76 -10.82 -7.48
C LEU A 105 12.29 -10.84 -7.39
N ARG A 106 12.87 -12.01 -7.58
CA ARG A 106 14.32 -12.15 -7.64
C ARG A 106 14.84 -11.66 -8.99
N CYS A 107 15.62 -10.59 -8.95
CA CYS A 107 16.27 -9.98 -10.10
C CYS A 107 17.79 -9.97 -9.95
N PHE A 108 18.36 -10.88 -9.18
CA PHE A 108 19.80 -11.03 -8.96
C PHE A 108 20.25 -12.48 -9.17
N GLU A 109 21.48 -12.66 -9.64
CA GLU A 109 22.13 -13.96 -9.75
C GLU A 109 23.02 -14.17 -8.51
N ASP A 110 22.90 -15.35 -7.89
CA ASP A 110 23.72 -15.77 -6.77
C ASP A 110 23.84 -17.28 -6.77
N GLY A 111 25.07 -17.79 -6.93
CA GLY A 111 25.35 -19.23 -7.03
C GLY A 111 25.13 -20.00 -5.72
N ASP A 112 25.16 -19.30 -4.57
CA ASP A 112 24.96 -19.91 -3.25
C ASP A 112 23.49 -19.97 -2.84
N ILE A 113 22.63 -19.21 -3.54
CA ILE A 113 21.18 -19.18 -3.28
C ILE A 113 20.45 -19.93 -4.39
N THR A 114 19.97 -21.15 -4.08
CA THR A 114 19.23 -21.97 -5.04
C THR A 114 17.90 -21.32 -5.42
N HIS A 115 17.63 -21.21 -6.74
CA HIS A 115 16.32 -20.80 -7.24
C HIS A 115 15.40 -22.02 -7.36
N VAL A 116 14.14 -21.91 -6.91
CA VAL A 116 13.18 -23.04 -6.93
C VAL A 116 12.88 -23.57 -8.34
N GLU A 117 13.00 -22.73 -9.37
CA GLU A 117 12.78 -23.09 -10.77
C GLU A 117 14.11 -23.32 -11.55
N GLY A 118 15.25 -23.37 -10.85
CA GLY A 118 16.57 -23.65 -11.40
C GLY A 118 17.23 -22.50 -12.17
N SER A 119 16.55 -21.41 -12.45
CA SER A 119 17.08 -20.23 -13.12
C SER A 119 16.32 -18.97 -12.70
N VAL A 120 16.98 -17.80 -12.74
CA VAL A 120 16.33 -16.52 -12.45
C VAL A 120 15.54 -16.06 -13.68
N ASP A 121 14.24 -15.95 -13.52
CA ASP A 121 13.32 -15.32 -14.49
C ASP A 121 12.15 -14.67 -13.74
N PRO A 122 12.24 -13.37 -13.45
CA PRO A 122 11.22 -12.67 -12.65
C PRO A 122 9.85 -12.64 -13.32
N ILE A 123 9.77 -12.71 -14.65
CA ILE A 123 8.48 -12.72 -15.37
C ILE A 123 7.77 -14.05 -15.17
N ARG A 124 8.47 -15.16 -15.38
CA ARG A 124 7.94 -16.51 -15.11
C ARG A 124 7.53 -16.66 -13.65
N ASP A 125 8.32 -16.13 -12.72
CA ASP A 125 8.05 -16.21 -11.29
C ASP A 125 6.79 -15.40 -10.92
N ALA A 126 6.62 -14.22 -11.52
CA ALA A 126 5.40 -13.42 -11.38
C ALA A 126 4.16 -14.16 -11.90
N GLU A 127 4.26 -14.74 -13.10
CA GLU A 127 3.18 -15.54 -13.72
C GLU A 127 2.81 -16.77 -12.89
N THR A 128 3.78 -17.42 -12.27
CA THR A 128 3.55 -18.59 -11.42
C THR A 128 2.66 -18.21 -10.23
N VAL A 129 2.99 -17.12 -9.51
CA VAL A 129 2.21 -16.65 -8.39
C VAL A 129 0.82 -16.18 -8.84
N GLU A 130 0.74 -15.37 -9.89
CA GLU A 130 -0.52 -14.82 -10.37
C GLU A 130 -1.48 -15.92 -10.86
N THR A 131 -0.95 -16.95 -11.51
CA THR A 131 -1.75 -18.12 -11.96
C THR A 131 -2.42 -18.84 -10.79
N GLU A 132 -1.70 -19.07 -9.69
CA GLU A 132 -2.27 -19.71 -8.50
C GLU A 132 -3.39 -18.87 -7.89
N LEU A 133 -3.22 -17.53 -7.84
CA LEU A 133 -4.25 -16.62 -7.37
C LEU A 133 -5.48 -16.61 -8.28
N MET A 134 -5.29 -16.59 -9.61
CA MET A 134 -6.38 -16.66 -10.59
C MET A 134 -7.16 -17.96 -10.51
N LEU A 135 -6.50 -19.10 -10.35
CA LEU A 135 -7.15 -20.39 -10.21
C LEU A 135 -8.01 -20.47 -8.95
N ALA A 136 -7.52 -19.93 -7.83
CA ALA A 136 -8.27 -19.89 -6.58
C ALA A 136 -9.47 -18.92 -6.66
N ASP A 137 -9.32 -17.78 -7.33
CA ASP A 137 -10.40 -16.83 -7.57
C ASP A 137 -11.48 -17.44 -8.49
N LEU A 138 -11.06 -18.12 -9.56
CA LEU A 138 -11.96 -18.79 -10.51
C LEU A 138 -12.83 -19.84 -9.80
N ASP A 139 -12.20 -20.76 -9.05
CA ASP A 139 -12.91 -21.82 -8.29
C ASP A 139 -13.95 -21.21 -7.32
N SER A 140 -13.56 -20.17 -6.59
CA SER A 140 -14.44 -19.47 -5.66
C SER A 140 -15.61 -18.78 -6.35
N LEU A 141 -15.33 -18.08 -7.46
CA LEU A 141 -16.33 -17.28 -8.15
C LEU A 141 -17.32 -18.14 -8.95
N GLU A 142 -16.87 -19.20 -9.62
CA GLU A 142 -17.72 -20.14 -10.35
C GLU A 142 -18.77 -20.80 -9.44
N LYS A 143 -18.39 -21.25 -8.23
CA LYS A 143 -19.30 -21.82 -7.24
C LYS A 143 -20.41 -20.84 -6.86
N ARG A 144 -20.05 -19.58 -6.65
CA ARG A 144 -20.99 -18.49 -6.31
C ARG A 144 -21.87 -18.12 -7.49
N LEU A 145 -21.29 -18.04 -8.70
CA LEU A 145 -21.98 -17.69 -9.94
C LEU A 145 -23.07 -18.71 -10.26
N GLY A 146 -22.78 -20.02 -10.20
CA GLY A 146 -23.78 -21.07 -10.45
C GLY A 146 -24.99 -21.02 -9.51
N THR A 147 -24.78 -20.62 -8.26
CA THR A 147 -25.86 -20.41 -7.29
C THR A 147 -26.67 -19.15 -7.61
N ALA A 148 -26.00 -18.06 -7.93
CA ALA A 148 -26.64 -16.78 -8.26
C ALA A 148 -27.45 -16.84 -9.56
N GLN A 149 -26.97 -17.54 -10.60
CA GLN A 149 -27.68 -17.73 -11.85
C GLN A 149 -29.03 -18.43 -11.65
N LYS A 150 -29.11 -19.43 -10.75
CA LYS A 150 -30.38 -20.12 -10.42
C LYS A 150 -31.37 -19.16 -9.74
N LYS A 151 -30.91 -18.31 -8.81
CA LYS A 151 -31.77 -17.32 -8.15
C LYS A 151 -32.21 -16.19 -9.09
N ALA A 152 -31.31 -15.70 -9.93
CA ALA A 152 -31.58 -14.67 -10.91
C ALA A 152 -32.70 -15.09 -11.92
N LYS A 153 -32.67 -16.36 -12.36
CA LYS A 153 -33.74 -16.93 -13.19
C LYS A 153 -35.13 -16.93 -12.51
N ASN A 154 -35.13 -16.91 -11.19
CA ASN A 154 -36.38 -16.81 -10.38
C ASN A 154 -36.77 -15.36 -10.04
N GLY A 155 -36.12 -14.37 -10.67
CA GLY A 155 -36.48 -12.97 -10.54
C GLY A 155 -35.72 -12.22 -9.40
N ASP A 156 -34.72 -12.83 -8.76
CA ASP A 156 -33.96 -12.17 -7.74
C ASP A 156 -32.98 -11.12 -8.34
N LYS A 157 -33.28 -9.84 -8.08
CA LYS A 157 -32.57 -8.70 -8.65
C LYS A 157 -31.11 -8.59 -8.15
N GLU A 158 -30.86 -8.92 -6.90
CA GLU A 158 -29.52 -8.87 -6.31
C GLU A 158 -28.61 -9.93 -6.96
N SER A 159 -29.12 -11.15 -7.11
CA SER A 159 -28.42 -12.21 -7.84
C SER A 159 -28.20 -11.87 -9.32
N ALA A 160 -29.14 -11.19 -9.97
CA ALA A 160 -28.97 -10.75 -11.35
C ALA A 160 -27.85 -9.70 -11.49
N ALA A 161 -27.75 -8.74 -10.56
CA ALA A 161 -26.65 -7.78 -10.52
C ALA A 161 -25.29 -8.46 -10.25
N PHE A 162 -25.26 -9.44 -9.33
CA PHE A 162 -24.04 -10.22 -9.08
C PHE A 162 -23.61 -11.00 -10.33
N VAL A 163 -24.54 -11.64 -11.04
CA VAL A 163 -24.25 -12.40 -12.29
C VAL A 163 -23.65 -11.46 -13.34
N ALA A 164 -24.24 -10.28 -13.55
CA ALA A 164 -23.75 -9.31 -14.52
C ALA A 164 -22.31 -8.82 -14.22
N LEU A 165 -21.94 -8.73 -12.95
CA LEU A 165 -20.58 -8.38 -12.52
C LEU A 165 -19.62 -9.58 -12.65
N ALA A 166 -20.06 -10.78 -12.27
CA ALA A 166 -19.19 -11.95 -12.12
C ALA A 166 -18.87 -12.64 -13.45
N GLU A 167 -19.82 -12.68 -14.42
CA GLU A 167 -19.59 -13.37 -15.69
C GLU A 167 -18.38 -12.86 -16.49
N PRO A 168 -18.20 -11.53 -16.71
CA PRO A 168 -17.01 -11.05 -17.42
C PRO A 168 -15.71 -11.33 -16.66
N ILE A 169 -15.75 -11.34 -15.33
CA ILE A 169 -14.57 -11.67 -14.49
C ILE A 169 -14.22 -13.16 -14.63
N VAL A 170 -15.21 -14.07 -14.59
CA VAL A 170 -14.97 -15.51 -14.82
C VAL A 170 -14.39 -15.74 -16.19
N ALA A 171 -14.92 -15.07 -17.23
CA ALA A 171 -14.38 -15.19 -18.59
C ALA A 171 -12.89 -14.77 -18.66
N ALA A 172 -12.54 -13.62 -18.04
CA ALA A 172 -11.16 -13.15 -17.99
C ALA A 172 -10.24 -14.13 -17.25
N LEU A 173 -10.65 -14.62 -16.09
CA LEU A 173 -9.88 -15.60 -15.31
C LEU A 173 -9.68 -16.91 -16.09
N THR A 174 -10.68 -17.37 -16.82
CA THR A 174 -10.60 -18.56 -17.69
C THR A 174 -9.60 -18.36 -18.84
N GLU A 175 -9.48 -17.13 -19.35
CA GLU A 175 -8.49 -16.74 -20.36
C GLU A 175 -7.07 -16.52 -19.78
N GLY A 176 -6.87 -16.71 -18.47
CA GLY A 176 -5.60 -16.44 -17.79
C GLY A 176 -5.32 -14.95 -17.60
N LYS A 177 -6.36 -14.13 -17.48
CA LYS A 177 -6.26 -12.69 -17.19
C LYS A 177 -6.76 -12.40 -15.78
N PRO A 178 -6.05 -11.56 -15.01
CA PRO A 178 -6.46 -11.22 -13.64
C PRO A 178 -7.84 -10.55 -13.60
N ALA A 179 -8.60 -10.79 -12.54
CA ALA A 179 -9.95 -10.24 -12.34
C ALA A 179 -10.02 -8.71 -12.51
N ARG A 180 -8.97 -7.99 -12.10
CA ARG A 180 -8.87 -6.51 -12.22
C ARG A 180 -9.03 -6.00 -13.66
N THR A 181 -8.70 -6.82 -14.67
CA THR A 181 -8.79 -6.44 -16.09
C THR A 181 -10.23 -6.45 -16.62
N ALA A 182 -11.14 -7.13 -15.93
CA ALA A 182 -12.52 -7.32 -16.37
C ALA A 182 -13.56 -6.67 -15.45
N VAL A 183 -13.13 -5.89 -14.44
CA VAL A 183 -14.03 -5.12 -13.60
C VAL A 183 -14.65 -3.99 -14.43
N PRO A 184 -16.00 -3.92 -14.59
CA PRO A 184 -16.62 -2.84 -15.33
C PRO A 184 -16.38 -1.49 -14.64
N LYS A 185 -16.13 -0.46 -15.43
CA LYS A 185 -15.90 0.90 -14.94
C LYS A 185 -17.09 1.39 -14.10
N GLY A 186 -16.80 1.90 -12.90
CA GLY A 186 -17.79 2.36 -11.94
C GLY A 186 -18.39 1.24 -11.07
N GLN A 187 -17.89 0.00 -11.18
CA GLN A 187 -18.28 -1.13 -10.33
C GLN A 187 -17.14 -1.62 -9.42
N GLU A 188 -16.10 -0.81 -9.24
CA GLU A 188 -14.90 -1.14 -8.45
C GLU A 188 -15.27 -1.50 -6.99
N GLU A 189 -16.20 -0.74 -6.38
CA GLU A 189 -16.68 -1.03 -5.02
C GLU A 189 -17.45 -2.36 -4.94
N ALA A 190 -18.28 -2.66 -5.94
CA ALA A 190 -19.00 -3.93 -6.00
C ALA A 190 -18.05 -5.11 -6.24
N ALA A 191 -17.02 -4.93 -7.08
CA ALA A 191 -15.98 -5.93 -7.32
C ALA A 191 -15.13 -6.19 -6.06
N ALA A 192 -14.80 -5.16 -5.27
CA ALA A 192 -14.10 -5.32 -4.00
C ALA A 192 -14.86 -6.22 -3.01
N ARG A 193 -16.20 -6.15 -3.00
CA ARG A 193 -17.05 -7.03 -2.18
C ARG A 193 -17.01 -8.50 -2.61
N LEU A 194 -16.50 -8.80 -3.80
CA LEU A 194 -16.28 -10.19 -4.23
C LEU A 194 -15.11 -10.84 -3.49
N GLN A 195 -14.22 -10.05 -2.90
CA GLN A 195 -13.02 -10.48 -2.17
C GLN A 195 -12.10 -11.38 -3.02
N LEU A 196 -11.97 -11.06 -4.30
CA LEU A 196 -11.04 -11.75 -5.18
C LEU A 196 -9.64 -11.19 -4.98
N MET A 197 -8.64 -12.09 -5.00
CA MET A 197 -7.25 -11.72 -4.82
C MET A 197 -6.69 -10.97 -6.02
N THR A 198 -7.07 -11.36 -7.22
CA THR A 198 -6.58 -10.76 -8.47
C THR A 198 -7.32 -9.48 -8.89
N THR A 199 -8.27 -8.98 -8.08
CA THR A 199 -8.79 -7.61 -8.19
C THR A 199 -7.88 -6.59 -7.50
N LYS A 200 -7.05 -7.04 -6.54
CA LYS A 200 -6.17 -6.17 -5.76
C LYS A 200 -5.07 -5.56 -6.63
N PRO A 201 -4.69 -4.31 -6.34
CA PRO A 201 -3.54 -3.68 -7.00
C PRO A 201 -2.23 -4.38 -6.62
N VAL A 202 -1.27 -4.40 -7.56
CA VAL A 202 0.03 -5.07 -7.39
C VAL A 202 1.16 -4.06 -7.50
N LEU A 203 2.11 -4.13 -6.57
CA LEU A 203 3.41 -3.48 -6.62
C LEU A 203 4.48 -4.56 -6.83
N TYR A 204 5.19 -4.53 -7.94
CA TYR A 204 6.34 -5.39 -8.16
C TYR A 204 7.58 -4.80 -7.47
N VAL A 205 8.25 -5.61 -6.66
CA VAL A 205 9.49 -5.25 -5.98
C VAL A 205 10.61 -6.08 -6.57
N CYS A 206 11.45 -5.45 -7.41
CA CYS A 206 12.60 -6.06 -8.05
C CYS A 206 13.77 -6.09 -7.07
N ASN A 207 14.02 -7.21 -6.42
CA ASN A 207 15.18 -7.39 -5.56
C ASN A 207 16.41 -7.69 -6.43
N VAL A 208 17.34 -6.73 -6.49
CA VAL A 208 18.57 -6.77 -7.30
C VAL A 208 19.81 -6.91 -6.40
N GLU A 209 20.96 -7.24 -7.02
CA GLU A 209 22.28 -7.14 -6.38
C GLU A 209 22.59 -5.69 -6.00
N GLU A 210 23.49 -5.50 -5.02
CA GLU A 210 23.84 -4.18 -4.45
C GLU A 210 24.27 -3.15 -5.50
N GLY A 211 25.11 -3.57 -6.44
CA GLY A 211 25.61 -2.69 -7.52
C GLY A 211 24.54 -2.18 -8.49
N SER A 212 23.35 -2.78 -8.47
CA SER A 212 22.20 -2.39 -9.32
C SER A 212 21.09 -1.67 -8.55
N ALA A 213 21.26 -1.39 -7.26
CA ALA A 213 20.22 -0.82 -6.41
C ALA A 213 19.74 0.57 -6.87
N ALA A 214 20.63 1.37 -7.48
CA ALA A 214 20.31 2.71 -7.97
C ALA A 214 19.65 2.69 -9.36
N THR A 215 20.11 1.81 -10.26
CA THR A 215 19.75 1.86 -11.70
C THR A 215 18.90 0.69 -12.16
N GLY A 216 18.82 -0.38 -11.37
CA GLY A 216 18.28 -1.66 -11.82
C GLY A 216 19.22 -2.42 -12.75
N ASN A 217 18.73 -3.53 -13.29
CA ASN A 217 19.43 -4.41 -14.22
C ASN A 217 18.49 -4.93 -15.31
N ALA A 218 18.98 -5.82 -16.20
CA ALA A 218 18.18 -6.37 -17.31
C ALA A 218 16.94 -7.13 -16.83
N HIS A 219 17.00 -7.81 -15.68
CA HIS A 219 15.85 -8.52 -15.09
C HIS A 219 14.79 -7.53 -14.61
N SER A 220 15.18 -6.51 -13.86
CA SER A 220 14.25 -5.49 -13.36
C SER A 220 13.62 -4.70 -14.52
N ALA A 221 14.37 -4.39 -15.59
CA ALA A 221 13.83 -3.69 -16.76
C ALA A 221 12.63 -4.44 -17.37
N ARG A 222 12.70 -5.77 -17.53
CA ARG A 222 11.59 -6.60 -18.01
C ARG A 222 10.35 -6.52 -17.08
N VAL A 223 10.58 -6.43 -15.76
CA VAL A 223 9.48 -6.27 -14.80
C VAL A 223 8.84 -4.90 -14.93
N PHE A 224 9.62 -3.83 -15.15
CA PHE A 224 9.07 -2.49 -15.39
C PHE A 224 8.23 -2.42 -16.66
N GLU A 225 8.66 -3.08 -17.75
CA GLU A 225 7.88 -3.20 -18.99
C GLU A 225 6.54 -3.91 -18.74
N ARG A 226 6.56 -5.02 -18.01
CA ARG A 226 5.34 -5.74 -17.61
C ARG A 226 4.44 -4.87 -16.77
N ALA A 227 4.96 -4.23 -15.72
CA ALA A 227 4.19 -3.35 -14.84
C ALA A 227 3.51 -2.22 -15.63
N ALA A 228 4.23 -1.59 -16.55
CA ALA A 228 3.68 -0.55 -17.42
C ALA A 228 2.53 -1.08 -18.31
N ALA A 229 2.68 -2.28 -18.88
CA ALA A 229 1.65 -2.91 -19.72
C ALA A 229 0.37 -3.26 -18.92
N GLU A 230 0.51 -3.58 -17.63
CA GLU A 230 -0.60 -3.94 -16.73
C GLU A 230 -1.19 -2.73 -15.98
N GLY A 231 -0.60 -1.53 -16.12
CA GLY A 231 -0.95 -0.37 -15.31
C GLY A 231 -0.59 -0.52 -13.82
N ALA A 232 0.33 -1.44 -13.51
CA ALA A 232 0.88 -1.67 -12.19
C ALA A 232 2.11 -0.79 -11.94
N LYS A 233 2.65 -0.83 -10.70
CA LYS A 233 3.90 -0.15 -10.34
C LYS A 233 5.02 -1.16 -10.11
N ALA A 234 6.26 -0.71 -10.32
CA ALA A 234 7.45 -1.47 -9.98
C ALA A 234 8.48 -0.57 -9.28
N VAL A 235 9.25 -1.14 -8.35
CA VAL A 235 10.36 -0.48 -7.65
C VAL A 235 11.57 -1.41 -7.63
N VAL A 236 12.77 -0.84 -7.69
CA VAL A 236 14.02 -1.56 -7.51
C VAL A 236 14.46 -1.45 -6.05
N VAL A 237 14.90 -2.55 -5.45
CA VAL A 237 15.50 -2.57 -4.10
C VAL A 237 16.65 -3.56 -4.07
N SER A 238 17.56 -3.41 -3.12
CA SER A 238 18.47 -4.47 -2.72
C SER A 238 18.17 -4.85 -1.28
N ALA A 239 17.64 -6.04 -1.06
CA ALA A 239 17.29 -6.51 0.29
C ALA A 239 18.55 -6.61 1.18
N ALA A 240 19.74 -6.81 0.63
CA ALA A 240 20.99 -6.81 1.35
C ALA A 240 21.31 -5.39 1.90
N ILE A 241 21.25 -4.36 1.04
CA ILE A 241 21.43 -2.96 1.45
C ILE A 241 20.38 -2.57 2.51
N GLU A 242 19.12 -2.94 2.33
CA GLU A 242 18.08 -2.60 3.31
C GLU A 242 18.34 -3.25 4.68
N ALA A 243 18.86 -4.49 4.71
CA ALA A 243 19.24 -5.16 5.94
C ALA A 243 20.40 -4.44 6.65
N GLU A 244 21.37 -3.90 5.92
CA GLU A 244 22.45 -3.10 6.49
C GLU A 244 21.96 -1.76 7.03
N ILE A 245 21.20 -1.00 6.23
CA ILE A 245 20.62 0.30 6.60
C ILE A 245 19.77 0.18 7.87
N SER A 246 19.00 -0.90 8.00
CA SER A 246 18.12 -1.09 9.16
C SER A 246 18.86 -1.17 10.50
N GLN A 247 20.17 -1.49 10.48
CA GLN A 247 21.04 -1.62 11.65
C GLN A 247 21.89 -0.37 11.93
N MET A 248 21.92 0.59 10.99
CA MET A 248 22.73 1.80 11.11
C MET A 248 22.07 2.87 11.98
N ALA A 249 22.89 3.73 12.60
CA ALA A 249 22.41 4.94 13.22
C ALA A 249 21.84 5.92 12.16
N ALA A 250 20.90 6.79 12.56
CA ALA A 250 20.21 7.67 11.61
C ALA A 250 21.17 8.60 10.82
N ASP A 251 22.21 9.11 11.49
CA ASP A 251 23.19 10.01 10.88
C ASP A 251 24.06 9.29 9.83
N ASP A 252 24.41 8.02 10.07
CA ASP A 252 25.25 7.22 9.17
C ASP A 252 24.47 6.77 7.91
N ARG A 253 23.14 6.65 8.00
CA ARG A 253 22.29 6.21 6.89
C ARG A 253 22.35 7.13 5.69
N ALA A 254 22.33 8.45 5.92
CA ALA A 254 22.34 9.44 4.85
C ALA A 254 23.64 9.38 4.04
N GLU A 255 24.78 9.31 4.74
CA GLU A 255 26.12 9.19 4.11
C GLU A 255 26.24 7.86 3.34
N PHE A 256 25.73 6.75 3.90
CA PHE A 256 25.76 5.45 3.25
C PHE A 256 24.92 5.45 1.97
N LEU A 257 23.70 5.99 2.00
CA LEU A 257 22.85 6.10 0.81
C LEU A 257 23.50 6.97 -0.27
N GLU A 258 24.09 8.11 0.10
CA GLU A 258 24.78 8.99 -0.84
C GLU A 258 25.97 8.28 -1.48
N SER A 259 26.73 7.48 -0.72
CA SER A 259 27.86 6.69 -1.24
C SER A 259 27.44 5.66 -2.30
N LEU A 260 26.20 5.19 -2.25
CA LEU A 260 25.59 4.26 -3.21
C LEU A 260 24.85 4.98 -4.36
N GLY A 261 24.82 6.31 -4.36
CA GLY A 261 24.06 7.11 -5.33
C GLY A 261 22.54 7.00 -5.16
N LEU A 262 22.07 6.72 -3.94
CA LEU A 262 20.67 6.62 -3.58
C LEU A 262 20.21 7.87 -2.82
N GLU A 263 19.07 8.44 -3.21
CA GLU A 263 18.44 9.55 -2.48
C GLU A 263 17.63 9.06 -1.27
N ASP A 264 17.00 7.88 -1.42
CA ASP A 264 16.12 7.26 -0.43
C ASP A 264 16.38 5.76 -0.33
N SER A 265 16.07 5.16 0.82
CA SER A 265 16.11 3.71 0.97
C SER A 265 15.13 3.01 0.05
N GLY A 266 15.38 1.75 -0.29
CA GLY A 266 14.44 0.93 -1.03
C GLY A 266 13.13 0.73 -0.27
N LEU A 267 13.20 0.64 1.06
CA LEU A 267 12.01 0.56 1.93
C LEU A 267 11.15 1.82 1.82
N ASP A 268 11.73 3.03 1.83
CA ASP A 268 10.99 4.27 1.67
C ASP A 268 10.30 4.33 0.30
N ARG A 269 10.97 3.81 -0.75
CA ARG A 269 10.38 3.69 -2.09
C ARG A 269 9.20 2.72 -2.11
N ILE A 270 9.30 1.55 -1.44
CA ILE A 270 8.20 0.59 -1.32
C ILE A 270 7.02 1.21 -0.56
N ILE A 271 7.28 1.87 0.57
CA ILE A 271 6.24 2.50 1.40
C ILE A 271 5.48 3.55 0.58
N ARG A 272 6.20 4.46 -0.10
CA ARG A 272 5.58 5.49 -0.95
C ARG A 272 4.81 4.88 -2.12
N ALA A 273 5.38 3.90 -2.81
CA ALA A 273 4.72 3.24 -3.92
C ALA A 273 3.44 2.49 -3.47
N GLY A 274 3.48 1.81 -2.32
CA GLY A 274 2.31 1.16 -1.71
C GLY A 274 1.22 2.17 -1.33
N TYR A 275 1.62 3.30 -0.78
CA TYR A 275 0.71 4.39 -0.42
C TYR A 275 -0.02 4.95 -1.64
N GLU A 276 0.71 5.24 -2.72
CA GLU A 276 0.15 5.68 -3.98
C GLU A 276 -0.72 4.62 -4.66
N LEU A 277 -0.28 3.34 -4.60
CA LEU A 277 -0.99 2.21 -5.19
C LEU A 277 -2.40 2.04 -4.59
N LEU A 278 -2.52 2.28 -3.28
CA LEU A 278 -3.78 2.26 -2.55
C LEU A 278 -4.61 3.54 -2.75
N GLY A 279 -4.13 4.49 -3.55
CA GLY A 279 -4.81 5.77 -3.78
C GLY A 279 -4.92 6.62 -2.51
N LEU A 280 -3.96 6.47 -1.59
CA LEU A 280 -3.93 7.20 -0.33
C LEU A 280 -3.39 8.61 -0.52
N ILE A 281 -3.86 9.51 0.32
CA ILE A 281 -3.36 10.88 0.46
C ILE A 281 -3.22 11.22 1.93
N THR A 282 -2.38 12.21 2.22
CA THR A 282 -2.13 12.70 3.57
C THR A 282 -2.70 14.10 3.74
N TYR A 283 -3.46 14.31 4.80
CA TYR A 283 -3.72 15.64 5.34
C TYR A 283 -3.06 15.77 6.71
N PHE A 284 -2.90 16.99 7.17
CA PHE A 284 -2.21 17.28 8.43
C PHE A 284 -3.12 18.03 9.41
N THR A 285 -2.87 17.79 10.68
CA THR A 285 -3.27 18.70 11.76
C THR A 285 -2.01 19.25 12.41
N CYS A 286 -1.94 20.54 12.63
CA CYS A 286 -0.76 21.18 13.20
C CYS A 286 -1.16 22.15 14.32
N GLY A 287 -0.54 21.98 15.48
CA GLY A 287 -0.76 22.82 16.64
C GLY A 287 0.43 22.73 17.62
N PRO A 288 0.43 23.54 18.71
CA PRO A 288 1.57 23.58 19.63
C PRO A 288 1.91 22.25 20.30
N LYS A 289 0.92 21.38 20.49
CA LYS A 289 1.13 20.07 21.14
C LYS A 289 1.71 19.04 20.17
N GLU A 290 1.15 18.97 18.97
CA GLU A 290 1.60 18.01 17.95
C GLU A 290 1.31 18.51 16.53
N ALA A 291 2.18 18.11 15.58
CA ALA A 291 1.91 18.05 14.18
C ALA A 291 1.70 16.58 13.79
N ARG A 292 0.60 16.27 13.13
CA ARG A 292 0.23 14.89 12.81
C ARG A 292 -0.23 14.73 11.39
N ALA A 293 0.23 13.65 10.76
CA ALA A 293 -0.20 13.20 9.45
C ALA A 293 -1.35 12.18 9.59
N TRP A 294 -2.35 12.30 8.74
CA TRP A 294 -3.53 11.45 8.70
C TRP A 294 -3.74 10.89 7.31
N THR A 295 -4.01 9.60 7.22
CA THR A 295 -4.24 8.90 5.94
C THR A 295 -5.72 8.82 5.62
N ILE A 296 -6.05 9.18 4.39
CA ILE A 296 -7.38 8.99 3.79
C ILE A 296 -7.23 8.52 2.34
N THR A 297 -8.29 7.99 1.77
CA THR A 297 -8.33 7.71 0.33
C THR A 297 -8.60 8.99 -0.46
N ARG A 298 -8.03 9.08 -1.65
CA ARG A 298 -8.32 10.20 -2.58
C ARG A 298 -9.82 10.28 -2.86
N GLY A 299 -10.37 11.48 -2.82
CA GLY A 299 -11.80 11.72 -2.98
C GLY A 299 -12.60 11.76 -1.69
N THR A 300 -11.97 11.52 -0.52
CA THR A 300 -12.62 11.60 0.79
C THR A 300 -13.07 13.04 1.09
N LYS A 301 -14.31 13.20 1.56
CA LYS A 301 -14.86 14.50 1.98
C LYS A 301 -14.47 14.83 3.41
N ALA A 302 -14.54 16.12 3.75
CA ALA A 302 -14.13 16.64 5.07
C ALA A 302 -14.78 15.94 6.28
N PRO A 303 -16.08 15.58 6.31
CA PRO A 303 -16.65 14.86 7.45
C PRO A 303 -16.03 13.47 7.64
N GLN A 304 -15.81 12.70 6.56
CA GLN A 304 -15.19 11.38 6.61
C GLN A 304 -13.70 11.49 6.99
N ALA A 305 -13.00 12.55 6.53
CA ALA A 305 -11.64 12.82 6.98
C ALA A 305 -11.61 13.12 8.50
N ALA A 306 -12.56 13.87 9.00
CA ALA A 306 -12.70 14.12 10.45
C ALA A 306 -12.96 12.83 11.25
N ALA A 307 -13.70 11.86 10.68
CA ALA A 307 -13.96 10.55 11.29
C ALA A 307 -12.67 9.75 11.57
N VAL A 308 -11.62 9.95 10.77
CA VAL A 308 -10.31 9.28 10.97
C VAL A 308 -9.66 9.72 12.28
N ILE A 309 -9.93 10.95 12.74
CA ILE A 309 -9.49 11.44 14.04
C ILE A 309 -10.36 10.86 15.16
N HIS A 310 -11.68 11.01 15.03
CA HIS A 310 -12.66 10.47 15.96
C HIS A 310 -14.07 10.49 15.35
N ASN A 311 -14.87 9.46 15.61
CA ASN A 311 -16.24 9.35 15.07
C ASN A 311 -17.14 10.53 15.48
N ASP A 312 -16.91 11.15 16.64
CA ASP A 312 -17.67 12.31 17.07
C ASP A 312 -17.41 13.54 16.20
N PHE A 313 -16.21 13.65 15.62
CA PHE A 313 -15.88 14.74 14.70
C PHE A 313 -16.72 14.67 13.42
N GLU A 314 -16.99 13.47 12.92
CA GLU A 314 -17.88 13.27 11.77
C GLU A 314 -19.33 13.61 12.13
N ARG A 315 -19.84 13.05 13.25
CA ARG A 315 -21.23 13.25 13.68
C ARG A 315 -21.55 14.71 13.96
N GLY A 316 -20.63 15.40 14.63
CA GLY A 316 -20.76 16.80 15.00
C GLY A 316 -20.17 17.79 14.01
N PHE A 317 -19.78 17.36 12.79
CA PHE A 317 -19.07 18.18 11.83
C PHE A 317 -19.84 19.46 11.47
N ILE A 318 -19.20 20.61 11.65
CA ILE A 318 -19.73 21.94 11.29
C ILE A 318 -19.01 22.46 10.05
N ALA A 319 -17.69 22.60 10.12
CA ALA A 319 -16.85 23.15 9.08
C ALA A 319 -15.40 22.67 9.25
N CYS A 320 -14.59 22.89 8.23
CA CYS A 320 -13.17 22.63 8.24
C CYS A 320 -12.40 23.88 7.82
N GLU A 321 -11.56 24.43 8.69
CA GLU A 321 -10.59 25.43 8.31
C GLU A 321 -9.43 24.77 7.61
N THR A 322 -9.13 25.22 6.38
CA THR A 322 -8.20 24.54 5.46
C THR A 322 -7.15 25.52 4.99
N ILE A 323 -5.89 25.15 5.12
CA ILE A 323 -4.72 25.87 4.58
C ILE A 323 -3.92 24.88 3.75
N ALA A 324 -3.53 25.24 2.52
CA ALA A 324 -2.62 24.43 1.74
C ALA A 324 -1.23 24.37 2.42
N TYR A 325 -0.55 23.24 2.36
CA TYR A 325 0.77 23.05 2.99
C TYR A 325 1.74 24.16 2.59
N GLU A 326 1.82 24.49 1.30
CA GLU A 326 2.73 25.51 0.75
C GLU A 326 2.44 26.88 1.36
N ASP A 327 1.17 27.27 1.47
CA ASP A 327 0.76 28.54 2.07
C ASP A 327 1.06 28.55 3.58
N TYR A 328 0.86 27.42 4.27
CA TYR A 328 1.14 27.29 5.72
C TYR A 328 2.63 27.52 6.01
N VAL A 329 3.51 26.87 5.23
CA VAL A 329 4.96 26.98 5.41
C VAL A 329 5.47 28.36 4.99
N ALA A 330 5.06 28.88 3.82
CA ALA A 330 5.52 30.15 3.31
C ALA A 330 5.11 31.35 4.17
N LEU A 331 3.95 31.25 4.84
CA LEU A 331 3.41 32.35 5.64
C LEU A 331 3.69 32.20 7.15
N GLY A 332 4.49 31.19 7.53
CA GLY A 332 4.95 31.01 8.92
C GLY A 332 3.89 30.46 9.85
N GLY A 333 2.91 29.70 9.32
CA GLY A 333 1.92 28.99 10.11
C GLY A 333 0.48 29.53 9.96
N GLU A 334 -0.39 29.06 10.84
CA GLU A 334 -1.84 29.34 10.81
C GLU A 334 -2.15 30.84 10.83
N GLN A 335 -1.51 31.60 11.74
CA GLN A 335 -1.79 33.02 11.91
C GLN A 335 -1.42 33.83 10.65
N GLY A 336 -0.23 33.58 10.08
CA GLY A 336 0.21 34.24 8.85
C GLY A 336 -0.68 33.91 7.64
N ALA A 337 -1.10 32.63 7.54
CA ALA A 337 -2.03 32.21 6.50
C ALA A 337 -3.40 32.86 6.63
N LYS A 338 -3.89 33.05 7.87
CA LYS A 338 -5.14 33.77 8.15
C LYS A 338 -5.07 35.22 7.78
N GLU A 339 -4.01 35.92 8.18
CA GLU A 339 -3.79 37.34 7.87
C GLU A 339 -3.62 37.58 6.35
N ALA A 340 -3.02 36.64 5.63
CA ALA A 340 -2.89 36.68 4.19
C ALA A 340 -4.15 36.23 3.41
N GLY A 341 -5.24 35.87 4.11
CA GLY A 341 -6.49 35.41 3.50
C GLY A 341 -6.38 34.04 2.81
N LYS A 342 -5.40 33.21 3.21
CA LYS A 342 -5.15 31.87 2.66
C LYS A 342 -5.85 30.75 3.40
N MET A 343 -6.38 31.03 4.62
CA MET A 343 -7.22 30.11 5.36
C MET A 343 -8.65 30.16 4.83
N ARG A 344 -9.13 29.03 4.33
CA ARG A 344 -10.50 28.87 3.80
C ARG A 344 -11.35 28.15 4.84
N VAL A 345 -12.64 28.41 4.82
CA VAL A 345 -13.64 27.67 5.63
C VAL A 345 -14.46 26.83 4.66
N GLU A 346 -14.34 25.52 4.78
CA GLU A 346 -14.93 24.56 3.88
C GLU A 346 -16.07 23.79 4.57
N GLY A 347 -17.10 23.42 3.80
CA GLY A 347 -18.27 22.70 4.27
C GLY A 347 -18.16 21.17 4.05
N LYS A 348 -19.31 20.49 4.25
CA LYS A 348 -19.41 19.02 4.21
C LYS A 348 -19.04 18.40 2.85
N GLU A 349 -19.19 19.14 1.75
CA GLU A 349 -18.93 18.65 0.39
C GLU A 349 -17.48 18.84 -0.03
N TYR A 350 -16.65 19.46 0.78
CA TYR A 350 -15.24 19.67 0.48
C TYR A 350 -14.51 18.34 0.37
N VAL A 351 -13.87 18.10 -0.79
CA VAL A 351 -12.99 16.97 -1.02
C VAL A 351 -11.59 17.36 -0.59
N VAL A 352 -11.08 16.68 0.45
CA VAL A 352 -9.76 16.92 1.01
C VAL A 352 -8.67 16.64 -0.01
N LYS A 353 -7.68 17.52 -0.09
CA LYS A 353 -6.52 17.40 -0.98
C LYS A 353 -5.31 16.92 -0.21
N ASP A 354 -4.40 16.25 -0.94
CA ASP A 354 -3.09 15.90 -0.40
C ASP A 354 -2.32 17.14 0.01
N GLY A 355 -1.80 17.16 1.24
CA GLY A 355 -1.07 18.30 1.80
C GLY A 355 -1.95 19.34 2.52
N ASP A 356 -3.26 19.21 2.54
CA ASP A 356 -4.09 20.13 3.31
C ASP A 356 -3.76 20.10 4.82
N VAL A 357 -3.61 21.27 5.43
CA VAL A 357 -3.54 21.43 6.89
C VAL A 357 -4.93 21.81 7.39
N LEU A 358 -5.54 20.94 8.20
CA LEU A 358 -6.96 21.01 8.55
C LEU A 358 -7.18 21.25 10.05
N LEU A 359 -8.15 22.12 10.36
CA LEU A 359 -8.69 22.27 11.69
C LEU A 359 -10.21 22.08 11.64
N PHE A 360 -10.69 20.98 12.23
CA PHE A 360 -12.10 20.64 12.23
C PHE A 360 -12.86 21.38 13.33
N ARG A 361 -13.98 21.98 12.96
CA ARG A 361 -14.97 22.54 13.89
C ARG A 361 -16.13 21.58 14.00
N PHE A 362 -16.42 21.14 15.20
CA PHE A 362 -17.50 20.19 15.47
C PHE A 362 -18.20 20.54 16.80
N ASN A 363 -19.43 20.06 16.94
CA ASN A 363 -20.21 20.16 18.16
C ASN A 363 -20.86 18.80 18.44
N VAL A 364 -20.63 18.24 19.64
CA VAL A 364 -21.16 16.92 20.08
C VAL A 364 -21.99 17.12 21.34
#